data_614dc6c6b2d098ec3536413deac7781d
#
_entry.id   614dc6c6b2d098ec3536413deac7781d
#
_cell.length_a   1.000
_cell.length_b   1.000
_cell.length_c   1.000
_cell.angle_alpha   90.00
_cell.angle_beta   90.00
_cell.angle_gamma   90.00
#
_symmetry.space_group_name_H-M   'P 1'
#
loop_
_entity.id
_entity.type
_entity.pdbx_description
1 polymer ?
#
loop_
_entity_poly.entity_id
_entity_poly.type
_entity_poly.pdbx_seq_one_letter_code
_entity_poly.pdbx_strand_id
1 'polypeptide(L)'
;MEKIYLSDSGPKVSPAIYGFYRWTGNDLHEKNMENIVNLCLELGINTFDHADIYGDYSCEELFGNLIRKKNIRRDQIVLFTKCGVNLPHPSQPEIRVRHYDTSRKHILESIDHSLRRLHTDYIDVFLLNHLDPISNLEETAFTLQKLRESGKIKNIGIVNFSVFQHQLLSAYLRAPIVTNHIELNLLNTAALDNGQLDYIKQKYMRPLATSPLAGGQIAHSAEKLPSLVRKKLEDL
;
A
#
# COMPACT_ATOMS: atom_id res chain seq x y z
N MET A 1 -19.28 4.91 -6.87
CA MET A 1 -18.84 3.50 -6.60
C MET A 1 -19.20 3.16 -5.16
N GLU A 2 -19.84 2.01 -4.88
CA GLU A 2 -20.18 1.61 -3.53
C GLU A 2 -18.92 1.21 -2.75
N LYS A 3 -18.77 1.76 -1.53
CA LYS A 3 -17.60 1.50 -0.69
C LYS A 3 -17.76 0.19 0.09
N ILE A 4 -16.67 -0.53 0.25
CA ILE A 4 -16.60 -1.83 0.94
C ILE A 4 -15.72 -1.73 2.19
N TYR A 5 -16.04 -2.53 3.22
CA TYR A 5 -15.16 -2.67 4.39
C TYR A 5 -13.98 -3.59 4.06
N LEU A 6 -12.77 -3.22 4.49
CA LEU A 6 -11.57 -4.08 4.35
C LEU A 6 -11.62 -5.30 5.27
N SER A 7 -12.21 -5.14 6.43
CA SER A 7 -12.44 -6.19 7.42
C SER A 7 -13.55 -5.73 8.37
N ASP A 8 -13.98 -6.57 9.29
CA ASP A 8 -14.98 -6.23 10.29
C ASP A 8 -14.62 -4.99 11.13
N SER A 9 -13.32 -4.75 11.33
CA SER A 9 -12.78 -3.61 12.08
C SER A 9 -12.05 -2.58 11.21
N GLY A 10 -11.97 -2.82 9.92
CA GLY A 10 -11.23 -1.98 8.97
C GLY A 10 -12.05 -0.82 8.42
N PRO A 11 -11.41 0.11 7.71
CA PRO A 11 -12.10 1.23 7.10
C PRO A 11 -12.93 0.81 5.89
N LYS A 12 -13.90 1.66 5.53
CA LYS A 12 -14.55 1.61 4.23
C LYS A 12 -13.65 2.23 3.16
N VAL A 13 -13.43 1.50 2.08
CA VAL A 13 -12.60 1.90 0.93
C VAL A 13 -13.38 1.81 -0.37
N SER A 14 -12.95 2.53 -1.39
CA SER A 14 -13.42 2.26 -2.75
C SER A 14 -12.90 0.89 -3.22
N PRO A 15 -13.70 0.07 -3.94
CA PRO A 15 -13.26 -1.24 -4.45
C PRO A 15 -12.03 -1.17 -5.35
N ALA A 16 -11.92 -0.10 -6.13
CA ALA A 16 -10.69 0.27 -6.84
C ALA A 16 -9.90 1.26 -5.98
N ILE A 17 -8.60 1.01 -5.83
CA ILE A 17 -7.66 1.84 -5.09
C ILE A 17 -6.61 2.33 -6.07
N TYR A 18 -6.37 3.64 -6.10
CA TYR A 18 -5.33 4.19 -6.96
C TYR A 18 -3.97 4.15 -6.26
N GLY A 19 -3.01 3.39 -6.84
CA GLY A 19 -1.66 3.25 -6.32
C GLY A 19 -0.62 4.02 -7.15
N PHE A 20 0.28 4.73 -6.46
CA PHE A 20 1.32 5.55 -7.07
C PHE A 20 2.65 4.80 -7.29
N TYR A 21 2.69 3.49 -7.18
CA TYR A 21 3.90 2.67 -7.25
C TYR A 21 4.75 2.89 -8.51
N ARG A 22 4.12 3.19 -9.65
CA ARG A 22 4.83 3.32 -10.94
C ARG A 22 5.05 4.76 -11.38
N TRP A 23 4.80 5.71 -10.53
CA TRP A 23 5.06 7.12 -10.81
C TRP A 23 6.57 7.38 -10.77
N THR A 24 7.16 7.71 -11.93
CA THR A 24 8.60 7.97 -12.09
C THR A 24 8.83 9.08 -13.11
N GLY A 25 9.96 9.77 -13.02
CA GLY A 25 10.40 10.72 -14.04
C GLY A 25 9.33 11.75 -14.41
N ASN A 26 8.89 11.72 -15.67
CA ASN A 26 7.90 12.67 -16.19
C ASN A 26 6.49 12.55 -15.61
N ASP A 27 6.16 11.45 -14.94
CA ASP A 27 4.87 11.32 -14.27
C ASP A 27 4.81 12.19 -13.01
N LEU A 28 5.95 12.44 -12.38
CA LEU A 28 6.11 13.21 -11.15
C LEU A 28 5.89 14.72 -11.39
N HIS A 29 4.71 15.06 -11.86
CA HIS A 29 4.31 16.43 -12.18
C HIS A 29 2.99 16.77 -11.49
N GLU A 30 2.89 17.96 -10.89
CA GLU A 30 1.69 18.43 -10.19
C GLU A 30 0.43 18.32 -11.07
N LYS A 31 0.51 18.71 -12.34
CA LYS A 31 -0.62 18.65 -13.27
C LYS A 31 -1.09 17.21 -13.54
N ASN A 32 -0.15 16.26 -13.65
CA ASN A 32 -0.50 14.85 -13.85
C ASN A 32 -1.18 14.29 -12.59
N MET A 33 -0.63 14.59 -11.41
CA MET A 33 -1.23 14.23 -10.13
C MET A 33 -2.64 14.79 -10.00
N GLU A 34 -2.84 16.08 -10.32
CA GLU A 34 -4.14 16.72 -10.29
C GLU A 34 -5.15 16.05 -11.21
N ASN A 35 -4.77 15.79 -12.47
CA ASN A 35 -5.64 15.14 -13.44
C ASN A 35 -6.10 13.76 -12.96
N ILE A 36 -5.17 12.95 -12.44
CA ILE A 36 -5.47 11.61 -11.96
C ILE A 36 -6.32 11.64 -10.69
N VAL A 37 -6.01 12.49 -9.74
CA VAL A 37 -6.79 12.59 -8.49
C VAL A 37 -8.21 13.06 -8.79
N ASN A 38 -8.39 14.06 -9.65
CA ASN A 38 -9.72 14.52 -10.06
C ASN A 38 -10.51 13.40 -10.74
N LEU A 39 -9.91 12.70 -11.70
CA LEU A 39 -10.54 11.57 -12.37
C LEU A 39 -10.94 10.46 -11.37
N CYS A 40 -10.06 10.13 -10.42
CA CYS A 40 -10.37 9.16 -9.37
C CYS A 40 -11.60 9.58 -8.57
N LEU A 41 -11.64 10.83 -8.11
CA LEU A 41 -12.76 11.35 -7.32
C LEU A 41 -14.08 11.38 -8.12
N GLU A 42 -14.04 11.78 -9.40
CA GLU A 42 -15.19 11.75 -10.32
C GLU A 42 -15.75 10.33 -10.50
N LEU A 43 -14.87 9.33 -10.57
CA LEU A 43 -15.25 7.91 -10.66
C LEU A 43 -15.67 7.30 -9.31
N GLY A 44 -15.60 8.07 -8.22
CA GLY A 44 -15.90 7.60 -6.88
C GLY A 44 -14.78 6.79 -6.23
N ILE A 45 -13.56 6.85 -6.78
CA ILE A 45 -12.34 6.29 -6.19
C ILE A 45 -11.77 7.34 -5.23
N ASN A 46 -11.87 7.08 -3.93
CA ASN A 46 -11.38 7.99 -2.90
C ASN A 46 -10.27 7.39 -2.03
N THR A 47 -9.80 6.20 -2.38
CA THR A 47 -8.72 5.52 -1.66
C THR A 47 -7.44 5.58 -2.49
N PHE A 48 -6.39 6.13 -1.88
CA PHE A 48 -5.10 6.38 -2.51
C PHE A 48 -4.01 5.62 -1.76
N ASP A 49 -3.18 4.89 -2.51
CA ASP A 49 -2.16 4.00 -1.98
C ASP A 49 -0.76 4.52 -2.30
N HIS A 50 -0.07 4.94 -1.25
CA HIS A 50 1.29 5.44 -1.27
C HIS A 50 2.28 4.47 -0.62
N ALA A 51 3.54 4.79 -0.70
CA ALA A 51 4.63 4.31 0.15
C ALA A 51 5.69 5.42 0.24
N ASP A 52 6.46 5.42 1.31
CA ASP A 52 7.53 6.39 1.54
C ASP A 52 8.56 6.45 0.41
N ILE A 53 8.79 5.33 -0.30
CA ILE A 53 9.73 5.20 -1.41
C ILE A 53 9.15 5.53 -2.80
N TYR A 54 7.84 5.75 -2.94
CA TYR A 54 7.25 5.94 -4.27
C TYR A 54 7.68 7.26 -4.91
N GLY A 55 7.87 7.22 -6.23
CA GLY A 55 8.32 8.37 -6.99
C GLY A 55 9.66 8.92 -6.49
N ASP A 56 10.61 8.03 -6.23
CA ASP A 56 11.90 8.41 -5.69
C ASP A 56 11.78 9.25 -4.41
N TYR A 57 10.93 8.81 -3.48
CA TYR A 57 10.60 9.46 -2.21
C TYR A 57 9.82 10.78 -2.33
N SER A 58 9.20 11.10 -3.47
CA SER A 58 8.53 12.39 -3.72
C SER A 58 7.01 12.32 -3.89
N CYS A 59 6.42 11.14 -4.19
CA CYS A 59 4.98 11.02 -4.45
C CYS A 59 4.09 11.50 -3.30
N GLU A 60 4.45 11.22 -2.05
CA GLU A 60 3.68 11.65 -0.89
C GLU A 60 3.62 13.18 -0.78
N GLU A 61 4.76 13.86 -1.01
CA GLU A 61 4.82 15.32 -0.96
C GLU A 61 4.03 15.97 -2.10
N LEU A 62 4.17 15.43 -3.30
CA LEU A 62 3.42 15.91 -4.46
C LEU A 62 1.90 15.78 -4.25
N PHE A 63 1.45 14.64 -3.74
CA PHE A 63 0.05 14.39 -3.41
C PHE A 63 -0.44 15.29 -2.26
N GLY A 64 0.30 15.39 -1.18
CA GLY A 64 -0.06 16.23 -0.03
C GLY A 64 -0.17 17.71 -0.39
N ASN A 65 0.76 18.22 -1.20
CA ASN A 65 0.71 19.59 -1.72
C ASN A 65 -0.55 19.83 -2.57
N LEU A 66 -0.91 18.87 -3.43
CA LEU A 66 -2.12 18.94 -4.23
C LEU A 66 -3.39 18.97 -3.37
N ILE A 67 -3.51 18.04 -2.41
CA ILE A 67 -4.69 17.95 -1.53
C ILE A 67 -4.88 19.26 -0.77
N ARG A 68 -3.81 19.85 -0.24
CA ARG A 68 -3.83 21.15 0.44
C ARG A 68 -4.22 22.29 -0.51
N LYS A 69 -3.61 22.35 -1.69
CA LYS A 69 -3.86 23.40 -2.70
C LYS A 69 -5.30 23.38 -3.21
N LYS A 70 -5.87 22.19 -3.42
CA LYS A 70 -7.23 21.98 -3.89
C LYS A 70 -8.28 21.98 -2.78
N ASN A 71 -7.86 22.14 -1.53
CA ASN A 71 -8.74 22.16 -0.38
C ASN A 71 -9.60 20.89 -0.26
N ILE A 72 -9.05 19.73 -0.67
CA ILE A 72 -9.73 18.45 -0.56
C ILE A 72 -9.77 18.07 0.91
N ARG A 73 -10.98 17.91 1.43
CA ARG A 73 -11.15 17.56 2.84
C ARG A 73 -10.57 16.18 3.14
N ARG A 74 -9.77 16.09 4.20
CA ARG A 74 -9.08 14.87 4.61
C ARG A 74 -10.03 13.70 4.90
N ASP A 75 -11.23 13.98 5.41
CA ASP A 75 -12.26 12.99 5.72
C ASP A 75 -12.99 12.44 4.48
N GLN A 76 -12.79 13.03 3.31
CA GLN A 76 -13.35 12.54 2.04
C GLN A 76 -12.49 11.49 1.36
N ILE A 77 -11.22 11.38 1.76
CA ILE A 77 -10.25 10.46 1.18
C ILE A 77 -9.76 9.45 2.22
N VAL A 78 -9.35 8.29 1.74
CA VAL A 78 -8.71 7.23 2.53
C VAL A 78 -7.26 7.10 2.06
N LEU A 79 -6.32 7.29 2.98
CA LEU A 79 -4.90 7.25 2.69
C LEU A 79 -4.26 5.99 3.23
N PHE A 80 -3.60 5.27 2.33
CA PHE A 80 -2.70 4.18 2.65
C PHE A 80 -1.27 4.66 2.41
N THR A 81 -0.37 4.33 3.33
CA THR A 81 1.06 4.44 3.05
C THR A 81 1.82 3.30 3.73
N LYS A 82 3.07 3.12 3.35
CA LYS A 82 3.87 1.95 3.70
C LYS A 82 5.29 2.34 4.03
N CYS A 83 5.92 1.57 4.91
CA CYS A 83 7.37 1.60 5.12
C CYS A 83 7.95 0.18 5.17
N GLY A 84 9.25 0.07 5.26
CA GLY A 84 9.96 -1.19 5.44
C GLY A 84 10.84 -1.59 4.27
N VAL A 85 10.77 -0.89 3.14
CA VAL A 85 11.69 -1.05 2.01
C VAL A 85 12.57 0.18 1.91
N ASN A 86 13.87 0.00 1.89
CA ASN A 86 14.84 1.05 1.66
C ASN A 86 15.47 0.89 0.26
N LEU A 87 15.50 1.98 -0.49
CA LEU A 87 16.09 2.01 -1.84
C LEU A 87 17.21 3.04 -1.89
N PRO A 88 18.37 2.72 -2.53
CA PRO A 88 19.41 3.72 -2.80
C PRO A 88 18.84 4.90 -3.58
N HIS A 89 19.04 6.10 -3.06
CA HIS A 89 18.66 7.33 -3.74
C HIS A 89 19.59 8.48 -3.31
N PRO A 90 19.87 9.49 -4.17
CA PRO A 90 20.71 10.63 -3.80
C PRO A 90 20.23 11.40 -2.57
N SER A 91 18.92 11.45 -2.30
CA SER A 91 18.37 12.06 -1.08
C SER A 91 18.53 11.21 0.18
N GLN A 92 19.01 9.97 0.06
CA GLN A 92 19.21 9.00 1.14
C GLN A 92 20.62 8.38 1.02
N PRO A 93 21.69 9.18 1.15
CA PRO A 93 23.05 8.75 0.83
C PRO A 93 23.59 7.63 1.74
N GLU A 94 22.99 7.42 2.90
CA GLU A 94 23.28 6.33 3.81
C GLU A 94 22.78 4.97 3.30
N ILE A 95 21.76 4.95 2.43
CA ILE A 95 21.18 3.73 1.87
C ILE A 95 21.96 3.34 0.62
N ARG A 96 22.90 2.40 0.77
CA ARG A 96 23.79 1.96 -0.33
C ARG A 96 23.25 0.78 -1.14
N VAL A 97 22.39 -0.02 -0.54
CA VAL A 97 21.79 -1.21 -1.15
C VAL A 97 20.32 -1.30 -0.80
N ARG A 98 19.51 -1.89 -1.68
CA ARG A 98 18.13 -2.21 -1.35
C ARG A 98 18.08 -3.20 -0.18
N HIS A 99 17.36 -2.88 0.86
CA HIS A 99 17.15 -3.76 2.02
C HIS A 99 15.79 -3.52 2.64
N TYR A 100 15.40 -4.43 3.55
CA TYR A 100 14.22 -4.27 4.38
C TYR A 100 14.64 -3.80 5.78
N ASP A 101 13.81 -2.93 6.37
CA ASP A 101 13.99 -2.46 7.75
C ASP A 101 12.61 -2.22 8.37
N THR A 102 12.22 -3.09 9.31
CA THR A 102 11.00 -2.95 10.11
C THR A 102 11.31 -2.66 11.57
N SER A 103 12.49 -2.10 11.84
CA SER A 103 12.88 -1.65 13.18
C SER A 103 11.99 -0.51 13.68
N ARG A 104 11.91 -0.39 14.99
CA ARG A 104 11.20 0.71 15.65
C ARG A 104 11.65 2.09 15.14
N LYS A 105 12.97 2.29 15.00
CA LYS A 105 13.53 3.55 14.54
C LYS A 105 12.99 3.91 13.16
N HIS A 106 13.14 2.99 12.20
CA HIS A 106 12.72 3.21 10.82
C HIS A 106 11.21 3.46 10.71
N ILE A 107 10.38 2.67 11.40
CA ILE A 107 8.93 2.86 11.41
C ILE A 107 8.53 4.25 11.92
N LEU A 108 9.13 4.71 13.04
CA LEU A 108 8.81 6.01 13.60
C LEU A 108 9.25 7.17 12.70
N GLU A 109 10.44 7.08 12.12
CA GLU A 109 10.94 8.09 11.17
C GLU A 109 10.10 8.14 9.90
N SER A 110 9.77 6.98 9.32
CA SER A 110 8.95 6.88 8.12
C SER A 110 7.56 7.47 8.31
N ILE A 111 6.84 7.09 9.38
CA ILE A 111 5.49 7.63 9.61
C ILE A 111 5.51 9.15 9.84
N ASP A 112 6.50 9.67 10.57
CA ASP A 112 6.60 11.11 10.80
C ASP A 112 6.95 11.88 9.50
N HIS A 113 7.73 11.28 8.60
CA HIS A 113 7.97 11.82 7.27
C HIS A 113 6.70 11.78 6.41
N SER A 114 6.01 10.65 6.36
CA SER A 114 4.76 10.49 5.59
C SER A 114 3.68 11.47 6.03
N LEU A 115 3.47 11.64 7.34
CA LEU A 115 2.50 12.62 7.87
C LEU A 115 2.83 14.05 7.44
N ARG A 116 4.11 14.44 7.51
CA ARG A 116 4.55 15.78 7.05
C ARG A 116 4.35 15.97 5.54
N ARG A 117 4.79 15.00 4.72
CA ARG A 117 4.69 15.06 3.25
C ARG A 117 3.24 15.08 2.79
N LEU A 118 2.39 14.26 3.39
CA LEU A 118 0.97 14.16 3.07
C LEU A 118 0.12 15.28 3.67
N HIS A 119 0.71 16.19 4.47
CA HIS A 119 0.01 17.27 5.17
C HIS A 119 -1.22 16.78 5.96
N THR A 120 -1.04 15.75 6.77
CA THR A 120 -2.12 15.12 7.55
C THR A 120 -1.63 14.70 8.93
N ASP A 121 -2.54 14.65 9.90
CA ASP A 121 -2.23 14.21 11.27
C ASP A 121 -2.40 12.69 11.45
N TYR A 122 -3.00 12.00 10.47
CA TYR A 122 -3.22 10.56 10.55
C TYR A 122 -3.21 9.86 9.20
N ILE A 123 -2.86 8.58 9.21
CA ILE A 123 -2.98 7.64 8.08
C ILE A 123 -4.10 6.65 8.36
N ASP A 124 -4.97 6.40 7.39
CA ASP A 124 -6.10 5.46 7.56
C ASP A 124 -5.62 4.01 7.67
N VAL A 125 -4.68 3.59 6.83
CA VAL A 125 -4.04 2.28 6.92
C VAL A 125 -2.54 2.42 6.68
N PHE A 126 -1.76 2.10 7.69
CA PHE A 126 -0.30 2.05 7.59
C PHE A 126 0.15 0.60 7.43
N LEU A 127 0.97 0.33 6.40
CA LEU A 127 1.35 -1.02 6.03
C LEU A 127 2.84 -1.27 6.23
N LEU A 128 3.18 -2.44 6.77
CA LEU A 128 4.54 -2.96 6.66
C LEU A 128 4.75 -3.52 5.26
N ASN A 129 5.67 -2.91 4.50
CA ASN A 129 5.98 -3.28 3.13
C ASN A 129 7.08 -4.34 3.10
N HIS A 130 6.67 -5.59 3.15
CA HIS A 130 7.48 -6.77 3.45
C HIS A 130 8.00 -6.83 4.90
N LEU A 131 8.28 -8.03 5.33
CA LEU A 131 8.91 -8.28 6.62
C LEU A 131 10.42 -8.30 6.45
N ASP A 132 11.13 -7.58 7.31
CA ASP A 132 12.55 -7.81 7.51
C ASP A 132 12.72 -9.11 8.36
N PRO A 133 13.32 -10.17 7.78
CA PRO A 133 13.39 -11.47 8.46
C PRO A 133 14.27 -11.48 9.70
N ILE A 134 15.11 -10.48 9.91
CA ILE A 134 16.00 -10.38 11.08
C ILE A 134 15.50 -9.36 12.11
N SER A 135 14.38 -8.69 11.87
CA SER A 135 13.82 -7.71 12.79
C SER A 135 13.23 -8.35 14.06
N ASN A 136 13.24 -7.58 15.15
CA ASN A 136 12.50 -7.95 16.35
C ASN A 136 11.00 -7.63 16.17
N LEU A 137 10.21 -8.67 15.83
CA LEU A 137 8.78 -8.53 15.56
C LEU A 137 7.95 -8.08 16.76
N GLU A 138 8.36 -8.41 17.97
CA GLU A 138 7.69 -7.92 19.18
C GLU A 138 7.85 -6.40 19.30
N GLU A 139 9.05 -5.85 19.07
CA GLU A 139 9.30 -4.43 19.05
C GLU A 139 8.55 -3.74 17.90
N THR A 140 8.54 -4.35 16.71
CA THR A 140 7.77 -3.89 15.55
C THR A 140 6.28 -3.79 15.88
N ALA A 141 5.69 -4.84 16.44
CA ALA A 141 4.28 -4.87 16.84
C ALA A 141 3.97 -3.84 17.91
N PHE A 142 4.82 -3.73 18.95
CA PHE A 142 4.67 -2.72 19.99
C PHE A 142 4.70 -1.29 19.41
N THR A 143 5.59 -1.04 18.46
CA THR A 143 5.72 0.27 17.80
C THR A 143 4.44 0.63 17.01
N LEU A 144 3.93 -0.31 16.20
CA LEU A 144 2.68 -0.14 15.47
C LEU A 144 1.49 0.10 16.40
N GLN A 145 1.44 -0.65 17.51
CA GLN A 145 0.41 -0.46 18.53
C GLN A 145 0.45 0.95 19.14
N LYS A 146 1.64 1.46 19.47
CA LYS A 146 1.82 2.83 20.00
C LYS A 146 1.43 3.90 18.99
N LEU A 147 1.78 3.73 17.72
CA LEU A 147 1.35 4.64 16.66
C LEU A 147 -0.18 4.67 16.52
N ARG A 148 -0.84 3.52 16.67
CA ARG A 148 -2.30 3.45 16.64
C ARG A 148 -2.93 4.10 17.88
N GLU A 149 -2.40 3.86 19.07
CA GLU A 149 -2.86 4.47 20.33
C GLU A 149 -2.71 6.00 20.32
N SER A 150 -1.64 6.52 19.71
CA SER A 150 -1.44 7.97 19.53
C SER A 150 -2.32 8.60 18.46
N GLY A 151 -3.04 7.79 17.66
CA GLY A 151 -3.89 8.25 16.57
C GLY A 151 -3.17 8.60 15.27
N LYS A 152 -1.83 8.50 15.20
CA LYS A 152 -1.05 8.73 13.97
C LYS A 152 -1.42 7.75 12.85
N ILE A 153 -1.77 6.52 13.21
CA ILE A 153 -2.34 5.54 12.30
C ILE A 153 -3.68 5.02 12.84
N LYS A 154 -4.65 4.80 11.97
CA LYS A 154 -5.96 4.26 12.38
C LYS A 154 -5.96 2.73 12.35
N ASN A 155 -5.37 2.14 11.33
CA ASN A 155 -5.36 0.71 11.09
C ASN A 155 -3.97 0.24 10.66
N ILE A 156 -3.70 -1.04 10.88
CA ILE A 156 -2.45 -1.72 10.52
C ILE A 156 -2.74 -2.68 9.36
N GLY A 157 -1.93 -2.60 8.32
CA GLY A 157 -1.92 -3.55 7.21
C GLY A 157 -0.53 -4.14 6.97
N ILE A 158 -0.45 -5.08 6.07
CA ILE A 158 0.79 -5.75 5.66
C ILE A 158 0.82 -5.94 4.14
N VAL A 159 2.00 -6.18 3.57
CA VAL A 159 2.18 -6.39 2.13
C VAL A 159 3.01 -7.64 1.89
N ASN A 160 2.46 -8.58 1.14
CA ASN A 160 3.11 -9.86 0.75
C ASN A 160 3.60 -10.71 1.92
N PHE A 161 2.95 -10.63 3.07
CA PHE A 161 3.24 -11.52 4.18
C PHE A 161 2.70 -12.93 3.89
N SER A 162 3.51 -13.94 4.12
CA SER A 162 3.03 -15.32 4.15
C SER A 162 2.05 -15.54 5.31
N VAL A 163 1.32 -16.66 5.29
CA VAL A 163 0.41 -17.03 6.38
C VAL A 163 1.14 -17.05 7.72
N PHE A 164 2.32 -17.66 7.78
CA PHE A 164 3.11 -17.76 9.02
C PHE A 164 3.62 -16.39 9.51
N GLN A 165 4.08 -15.53 8.61
CA GLN A 165 4.52 -14.18 8.97
C GLN A 165 3.35 -13.34 9.51
N HIS A 166 2.17 -13.45 8.90
CA HIS A 166 0.96 -12.80 9.38
C HIS A 166 0.57 -13.30 10.77
N GLN A 167 0.57 -14.63 10.98
CA GLN A 167 0.28 -15.24 12.29
C GLN A 167 1.26 -14.76 13.35
N LEU A 168 2.55 -14.76 13.03
CA LEU A 168 3.60 -14.36 13.95
C LEU A 168 3.46 -12.90 14.37
N LEU A 169 3.27 -11.97 13.43
CA LEU A 169 3.04 -10.57 13.77
C LEU A 169 1.75 -10.38 14.58
N SER A 170 0.67 -11.08 14.20
CA SER A 170 -0.61 -11.02 14.91
C SER A 170 -0.54 -11.53 16.35
N ALA A 171 0.40 -12.44 16.66
CA ALA A 171 0.58 -12.94 18.03
C ALA A 171 1.08 -11.86 19.00
N TYR A 172 1.78 -10.85 18.51
CA TYR A 172 2.29 -9.71 19.30
C TYR A 172 1.37 -8.48 19.25
N LEU A 173 0.49 -8.38 18.23
CA LEU A 173 -0.42 -7.25 18.09
C LEU A 173 -1.71 -7.45 18.89
N ARG A 174 -2.16 -6.41 19.61
CA ARG A 174 -3.50 -6.36 20.21
C ARG A 174 -4.56 -5.93 19.19
N ALA A 175 -4.16 -5.07 18.25
CA ALA A 175 -5.03 -4.61 17.18
C ALA A 175 -5.06 -5.61 16.02
N PRO A 176 -6.18 -5.81 15.35
CA PRO A 176 -6.25 -6.66 14.18
C PRO A 176 -5.49 -6.03 13.00
N ILE A 177 -4.87 -6.87 12.17
CA ILE A 177 -4.42 -6.50 10.84
C ILE A 177 -5.65 -6.47 9.95
N VAL A 178 -5.88 -5.34 9.23
CA VAL A 178 -7.11 -5.14 8.47
C VAL A 178 -7.01 -5.56 7.01
N THR A 179 -5.79 -5.73 6.48
CA THR A 179 -5.55 -6.15 5.09
C THR A 179 -4.15 -6.73 4.90
N ASN A 180 -4.02 -7.63 3.96
CA ASN A 180 -2.75 -8.03 3.36
C ASN A 180 -2.81 -7.71 1.86
N HIS A 181 -1.94 -6.81 1.40
CA HIS A 181 -1.74 -6.57 -0.02
C HIS A 181 -0.99 -7.75 -0.62
N ILE A 182 -1.58 -8.44 -1.54
CA ILE A 182 -0.98 -9.61 -2.18
C ILE A 182 -0.86 -9.39 -3.69
N GLU A 183 0.22 -9.84 -4.28
CA GLU A 183 0.31 -9.85 -5.73
C GLU A 183 -0.62 -10.92 -6.27
N LEU A 184 -1.63 -10.49 -7.03
CA LEU A 184 -2.61 -11.37 -7.64
C LEU A 184 -3.05 -10.81 -8.99
N ASN A 185 -2.74 -11.52 -10.04
CA ASN A 185 -3.10 -11.19 -11.42
C ASN A 185 -3.09 -12.46 -12.27
N LEU A 186 -3.46 -12.35 -13.55
CA LEU A 186 -3.54 -13.50 -14.46
C LEU A 186 -2.18 -14.19 -14.73
N LEU A 187 -1.05 -13.53 -14.44
CA LEU A 187 0.30 -14.08 -14.59
C LEU A 187 0.89 -14.58 -13.28
N ASN A 188 0.33 -14.17 -12.15
CA ASN A 188 0.72 -14.62 -10.82
C ASN A 188 -0.53 -14.97 -10.00
N THR A 189 -0.82 -16.26 -9.94
CA THR A 189 -1.98 -16.83 -9.24
C THR A 189 -1.58 -17.56 -7.95
N ALA A 190 -0.32 -17.48 -7.53
CA ALA A 190 0.21 -18.27 -6.42
C ALA A 190 -0.59 -18.09 -5.11
N ALA A 191 -1.19 -16.91 -4.89
CA ALA A 191 -2.02 -16.67 -3.73
C ALA A 191 -3.30 -17.51 -3.66
N LEU A 192 -3.75 -18.09 -4.79
CA LEU A 192 -4.92 -18.99 -4.84
C LEU A 192 -4.61 -20.35 -4.20
N ASP A 193 -3.35 -20.79 -4.30
CA ASP A 193 -2.95 -22.17 -3.95
C ASP A 193 -2.07 -22.25 -2.70
N ASN A 194 -1.44 -21.12 -2.27
CA ASN A 194 -0.50 -21.11 -1.15
C ASN A 194 -1.14 -20.86 0.24
N GLY A 195 -2.47 -20.83 0.31
CA GLY A 195 -3.24 -20.62 1.52
C GLY A 195 -3.38 -19.15 1.96
N GLN A 196 -2.77 -18.18 1.28
CA GLN A 196 -2.89 -16.77 1.66
C GLN A 196 -4.33 -16.25 1.58
N LEU A 197 -5.04 -16.55 0.48
CA LEU A 197 -6.45 -16.14 0.33
C LEU A 197 -7.35 -16.80 1.36
N ASP A 198 -7.14 -18.09 1.63
CA ASP A 198 -7.96 -18.80 2.61
C ASP A 198 -7.75 -18.25 4.02
N TYR A 199 -6.50 -17.93 4.36
CA TYR A 199 -6.20 -17.32 5.65
C TYR A 199 -6.78 -15.91 5.77
N ILE A 200 -6.70 -15.09 4.72
CA ILE A 200 -7.32 -13.76 4.68
C ILE A 200 -8.83 -13.89 4.91
N LYS A 201 -9.51 -14.81 4.22
CA LYS A 201 -10.94 -15.10 4.42
C LYS A 201 -11.25 -15.55 5.85
N GLN A 202 -10.44 -16.48 6.40
CA GLN A 202 -10.58 -16.95 7.79
C GLN A 202 -10.51 -15.81 8.80
N LYS A 203 -9.75 -14.76 8.50
CA LYS A 203 -9.63 -13.54 9.34
C LYS A 203 -10.68 -12.47 9.04
N TYR A 204 -11.69 -12.77 8.23
CA TYR A 204 -12.74 -11.82 7.81
C TYR A 204 -12.17 -10.55 7.19
N MET A 205 -11.04 -10.68 6.48
CA MET A 205 -10.40 -9.60 5.74
C MET A 205 -10.72 -9.70 4.25
N ARG A 206 -10.65 -8.58 3.55
CA ARG A 206 -10.64 -8.55 2.10
C ARG A 206 -9.21 -8.50 1.59
N PRO A 207 -8.83 -9.35 0.63
CA PRO A 207 -7.55 -9.24 -0.03
C PRO A 207 -7.51 -7.96 -0.88
N LEU A 208 -6.36 -7.30 -0.89
CA LEU A 208 -6.08 -6.24 -1.86
C LEU A 208 -5.09 -6.79 -2.89
N ALA A 209 -5.58 -6.98 -4.11
CA ALA A 209 -4.76 -7.40 -5.22
C ALA A 209 -3.83 -6.26 -5.64
N THR A 210 -2.53 -6.43 -5.49
CA THR A 210 -1.53 -5.52 -6.06
C THR A 210 -1.14 -5.97 -7.46
N SER A 211 -0.77 -5.00 -8.30
CA SER A 211 -0.41 -5.24 -9.70
C SER A 211 -1.45 -6.08 -10.48
N PRO A 212 -2.77 -5.77 -10.39
CA PRO A 212 -3.80 -6.60 -11.02
C PRO A 212 -3.66 -6.70 -12.54
N LEU A 213 -2.99 -5.72 -13.18
CA LEU A 213 -2.66 -5.72 -14.60
C LEU A 213 -1.23 -6.23 -14.89
N ALA A 214 -0.61 -6.96 -13.95
CA ALA A 214 0.75 -7.50 -14.07
C ALA A 214 1.76 -6.44 -14.54
N GLY A 215 1.67 -5.24 -13.95
CA GLY A 215 2.55 -4.15 -14.31
C GLY A 215 2.32 -3.57 -15.71
N GLY A 216 1.12 -3.67 -16.24
CA GLY A 216 0.75 -3.22 -17.58
C GLY A 216 0.95 -4.28 -18.65
N GLN A 217 1.54 -5.44 -18.34
CA GLN A 217 1.75 -6.50 -19.33
C GLN A 217 0.45 -7.00 -19.93
N ILE A 218 -0.62 -7.07 -19.11
CA ILE A 218 -1.94 -7.51 -19.59
C ILE A 218 -2.57 -6.48 -20.54
N ALA A 219 -2.34 -5.16 -20.28
CA ALA A 219 -2.97 -4.09 -21.04
C ALA A 219 -2.17 -3.63 -22.27
N HIS A 220 -0.82 -3.64 -22.19
CA HIS A 220 0.04 -3.01 -23.20
C HIS A 220 0.99 -3.95 -23.94
N SER A 221 1.05 -5.21 -23.56
CA SER A 221 2.01 -6.17 -24.12
C SER A 221 1.36 -7.54 -24.31
N ALA A 222 0.14 -7.56 -24.84
CA ALA A 222 -0.61 -8.80 -25.07
C ALA A 222 0.20 -9.84 -25.87
N GLU A 223 1.09 -9.39 -26.77
CA GLU A 223 2.00 -10.25 -27.55
C GLU A 223 3.02 -11.00 -26.66
N LYS A 224 3.38 -10.45 -25.50
CA LYS A 224 4.31 -11.07 -24.54
C LYS A 224 3.62 -12.04 -23.56
N LEU A 225 2.30 -12.08 -23.58
CA LEU A 225 1.55 -12.99 -22.71
C LEU A 225 1.68 -14.44 -23.20
N PRO A 226 1.66 -15.42 -22.28
CA PRO A 226 1.49 -16.82 -22.67
C PRO A 226 0.28 -16.99 -23.60
N SER A 227 0.42 -17.80 -24.63
CA SER A 227 -0.59 -17.94 -25.69
C SER A 227 -1.99 -18.28 -25.16
N LEU A 228 -2.06 -19.09 -24.13
CA LEU A 228 -3.34 -19.46 -23.49
C LEU A 228 -4.02 -18.26 -22.81
N VAL A 229 -3.25 -17.40 -22.14
CA VAL A 229 -3.77 -16.20 -21.46
C VAL A 229 -4.25 -15.19 -22.51
N ARG A 230 -3.45 -14.97 -23.55
CA ARG A 230 -3.81 -14.09 -24.67
C ARG A 230 -5.12 -14.53 -25.33
N LYS A 231 -5.24 -15.82 -25.69
CA LYS A 231 -6.45 -16.34 -26.29
C LYS A 231 -7.70 -16.12 -25.43
N LYS A 232 -7.60 -16.35 -24.10
CA LYS A 232 -8.73 -16.12 -23.20
C LYS A 232 -9.09 -14.63 -23.03
N LEU A 233 -8.14 -13.71 -23.19
CA LEU A 233 -8.42 -12.27 -23.18
C LEU A 233 -9.07 -11.79 -24.48
N GLU A 234 -8.74 -12.42 -25.62
CA GLU A 234 -9.36 -12.14 -26.92
C GLU A 234 -10.81 -12.65 -26.99
N ASP A 235 -11.15 -13.64 -26.17
CA ASP A 235 -12.50 -14.25 -26.09
C ASP A 235 -13.46 -13.48 -25.13
N LEU A 236 -12.99 -12.42 -24.44
CA LEU A 236 -13.76 -11.55 -23.53
C LEU A 236 -14.21 -10.26 -24.20
#